data_943ae0651c063477a91a71b32dc181c4
#
_entry.id   943ae0651c063477a91a71b32dc181c4
#
_cell.length_a   1.000
_cell.length_b   1.000
_cell.length_c   1.000
_cell.angle_alpha   90.00
_cell.angle_beta   90.00
_cell.angle_gamma   90.00
#
_symmetry.space_group_name_H-M   'P 1'
#
loop_
_entity.id
_entity.type
_entity.pdbx_description
1 polymer ?
#
loop_
_entity_poly.entity_id
_entity_poly.type
_entity_poly.pdbx_seq_one_letter_code
_entity_poly.pdbx_strand_id
1 'polypeptide(L)'
;MIFRTEFEDKCQKIFDSDSKIGLLSTISGDGYPHITLISSISVKDSSTLMWGQFSQGLSKDNLKNNPKSGFLVVSPDQFWWTGKVLYSGKTLKGEDFDYFNNKPIFRYNSYFGFGAVHYEKLIDVSAGEKLPLLKIALGFFASGILKRKHAAQVSGSIASQFMSKENGKIPPYGIKLASSLACLKFISFIDTDGFPRIFPCMQGQIANSETLVFSSIPYDDLLGQIPSGAKTAIFLANLNLESLLLQGRWYKTEKTGRFKSARFETDKVYNSMLPIGGYIYPPEEMPNVFGIK
;
A
#
# COMPACT_ATOMS: atom_id res chain seq x y z
N MET A 1 -8.75 7.84 -15.86
CA MET A 1 -7.98 6.58 -16.00
C MET A 1 -8.77 5.62 -16.88
N ILE A 2 -8.13 4.99 -17.88
CA ILE A 2 -8.76 4.01 -18.77
C ILE A 2 -8.38 2.62 -18.26
N PHE A 3 -9.37 1.73 -18.11
CA PHE A 3 -9.17 0.34 -17.68
C PHE A 3 -9.43 -0.62 -18.82
N ARG A 4 -8.69 -1.76 -18.83
CA ARG A 4 -8.76 -2.85 -19.80
C ARG A 4 -8.92 -4.16 -19.06
N THR A 5 -9.42 -5.18 -19.76
CA THR A 5 -9.62 -6.53 -19.24
C THR A 5 -8.48 -7.50 -19.58
N GLU A 6 -7.44 -6.99 -20.25
CA GLU A 6 -6.27 -7.75 -20.66
C GLU A 6 -4.99 -6.94 -20.42
N PHE A 7 -3.90 -7.63 -20.07
CA PHE A 7 -2.57 -7.03 -20.04
C PHE A 7 -2.06 -6.78 -21.46
N GLU A 8 -1.48 -5.63 -21.69
CA GLU A 8 -0.75 -5.36 -22.92
C GLU A 8 0.62 -6.09 -22.91
N ASP A 9 1.16 -6.45 -24.06
CA ASP A 9 2.47 -7.13 -24.19
C ASP A 9 3.62 -6.38 -23.46
N LYS A 10 3.54 -5.05 -23.45
CA LYS A 10 4.53 -4.23 -22.73
C LYS A 10 4.49 -4.45 -21.21
N CYS A 11 3.32 -4.80 -20.65
CA CYS A 11 3.17 -5.03 -19.20
C CYS A 11 3.98 -6.25 -18.79
N GLN A 12 4.04 -7.30 -19.61
CA GLN A 12 4.82 -8.49 -19.30
C GLN A 12 6.29 -8.14 -19.03
N LYS A 13 6.93 -7.41 -19.94
CA LYS A 13 8.34 -6.99 -19.79
C LYS A 13 8.57 -6.11 -18.57
N ILE A 14 7.66 -5.16 -18.32
CA ILE A 14 7.78 -4.20 -17.22
C ILE A 14 7.56 -4.88 -15.87
N PHE A 15 6.52 -5.72 -15.76
CA PHE A 15 6.21 -6.42 -14.51
C PHE A 15 7.21 -7.54 -14.23
N ASP A 16 7.99 -7.95 -15.22
CA ASP A 16 9.05 -8.94 -15.08
C ASP A 16 10.40 -8.33 -14.67
N SER A 17 10.53 -7.01 -14.75
CA SER A 17 11.73 -6.29 -14.34
C SER A 17 12.01 -6.47 -12.84
N ASP A 18 13.29 -6.65 -12.50
CA ASP A 18 13.76 -6.77 -11.13
C ASP A 18 13.70 -5.44 -10.35
N SER A 19 13.68 -4.32 -11.05
CA SER A 19 13.74 -2.97 -10.47
C SER A 19 12.39 -2.28 -10.40
N LYS A 20 11.33 -2.98 -10.01
CA LYS A 20 9.98 -2.43 -9.84
C LYS A 20 9.53 -2.43 -8.39
N ILE A 21 8.50 -1.62 -8.12
CA ILE A 21 7.72 -1.72 -6.87
C ILE A 21 6.43 -2.45 -7.23
N GLY A 22 6.21 -3.63 -6.66
CA GLY A 22 4.97 -4.38 -6.78
C GLY A 22 4.25 -4.41 -5.43
N LEU A 23 2.98 -4.06 -5.42
CA LEU A 23 2.12 -4.07 -4.24
C LEU A 23 0.86 -4.89 -4.51
N LEU A 24 0.46 -5.68 -3.53
CA LEU A 24 -0.81 -6.38 -3.50
C LEU A 24 -1.67 -5.86 -2.35
N SER A 25 -2.91 -5.53 -2.61
CA SER A 25 -3.90 -5.15 -1.60
C SER A 25 -4.95 -6.25 -1.48
N THR A 26 -5.09 -6.81 -0.30
CA THR A 26 -6.09 -7.82 0.08
C THR A 26 -7.06 -7.24 1.09
N ILE A 27 -8.10 -7.98 1.48
CA ILE A 27 -9.10 -7.54 2.44
C ILE A 27 -8.97 -8.38 3.71
N SER A 28 -8.68 -7.74 4.84
CA SER A 28 -8.63 -8.41 6.15
C SER A 28 -10.02 -8.84 6.63
N GLY A 29 -10.08 -9.78 7.57
CA GLY A 29 -11.34 -10.31 8.10
C GLY A 29 -12.26 -9.26 8.72
N ASP A 30 -11.70 -8.15 9.19
CA ASP A 30 -12.44 -7.00 9.72
C ASP A 30 -12.72 -5.91 8.66
N GLY A 31 -12.45 -6.21 7.39
CA GLY A 31 -12.81 -5.40 6.23
C GLY A 31 -11.90 -4.21 5.94
N TYR A 32 -10.68 -4.16 6.49
CA TYR A 32 -9.69 -3.17 6.06
C TYR A 32 -8.91 -3.68 4.85
N PRO A 33 -8.53 -2.79 3.91
CA PRO A 33 -7.48 -3.12 2.95
C PRO A 33 -6.17 -3.44 3.69
N HIS A 34 -5.40 -4.40 3.17
CA HIS A 34 -4.08 -4.77 3.68
C HIS A 34 -3.09 -4.79 2.53
N ILE A 35 -2.17 -3.83 2.51
CA ILE A 35 -1.19 -3.67 1.43
C ILE A 35 0.10 -4.38 1.81
N THR A 36 0.61 -5.19 0.90
CA THR A 36 1.88 -5.92 1.05
C THR A 36 2.80 -5.63 -0.14
N LEU A 37 4.09 -5.40 0.15
CA LEU A 37 5.13 -5.32 -0.88
C LEU A 37 5.40 -6.73 -1.42
N ILE A 38 5.23 -6.91 -2.73
CA ILE A 38 5.49 -8.15 -3.45
C ILE A 38 6.35 -7.86 -4.68
N SER A 39 7.66 -7.89 -4.51
CA SER A 39 8.62 -7.63 -5.59
C SER A 39 8.53 -8.63 -6.75
N SER A 40 7.99 -9.82 -6.48
CA SER A 40 7.85 -10.91 -7.44
C SER A 40 6.59 -10.86 -8.31
N ILE A 41 5.76 -9.79 -8.23
CA ILE A 41 4.61 -9.64 -9.13
C ILE A 41 5.07 -9.69 -10.61
N SER A 42 4.42 -10.55 -11.42
CA SER A 42 4.71 -10.78 -12.84
C SER A 42 3.43 -11.07 -13.62
N VAL A 43 3.43 -10.82 -14.91
CA VAL A 43 2.34 -11.21 -15.80
C VAL A 43 2.67 -12.57 -16.40
N LYS A 44 1.77 -13.54 -16.24
CA LYS A 44 1.91 -14.87 -16.85
C LYS A 44 1.43 -14.89 -18.29
N ASP A 45 0.25 -14.33 -18.50
CA ASP A 45 -0.43 -14.21 -19.80
C ASP A 45 -1.35 -12.98 -19.82
N SER A 46 -2.09 -12.75 -20.90
CA SER A 46 -2.94 -11.56 -21.03
C SER A 46 -4.02 -11.41 -19.94
N SER A 47 -4.33 -12.47 -19.20
CA SER A 47 -5.42 -12.53 -18.21
C SER A 47 -4.98 -12.94 -16.80
N THR A 48 -3.71 -13.27 -16.61
CA THR A 48 -3.22 -13.86 -15.35
C THR A 48 -2.02 -13.10 -14.80
N LEU A 49 -2.17 -12.61 -13.57
CA LEU A 49 -1.08 -12.14 -12.74
C LEU A 49 -0.56 -13.28 -11.88
N MET A 50 0.74 -13.37 -11.69
CA MET A 50 1.37 -14.34 -10.78
C MET A 50 2.38 -13.66 -9.86
N TRP A 51 2.60 -14.27 -8.69
CA TRP A 51 3.63 -13.82 -7.76
C TRP A 51 4.16 -14.95 -6.89
N GLY A 52 5.45 -14.88 -6.58
CA GLY A 52 6.12 -15.85 -5.73
C GLY A 52 6.05 -15.48 -4.25
N GLN A 53 5.87 -16.47 -3.40
CA GLN A 53 5.78 -16.32 -1.95
C GLN A 53 7.14 -16.59 -1.30
N PHE A 54 7.74 -15.58 -0.66
CA PHE A 54 8.96 -15.74 0.15
C PHE A 54 8.68 -16.03 1.63
N SER A 55 7.71 -15.35 2.20
CA SER A 55 7.41 -15.38 3.64
C SER A 55 5.96 -15.67 3.92
N GLN A 56 5.64 -16.05 5.14
CA GLN A 56 4.26 -16.05 5.62
C GLN A 56 3.83 -14.63 5.94
N GLY A 57 2.54 -14.32 5.74
CA GLY A 57 1.97 -13.00 6.02
C GLY A 57 0.45 -13.01 5.84
N LEU A 58 -0.19 -11.99 6.39
CA LEU A 58 -1.66 -11.87 6.42
C LEU A 58 -2.33 -11.89 5.05
N SER A 59 -1.65 -11.42 4.00
CA SER A 59 -2.23 -11.39 2.64
C SER A 59 -2.72 -12.77 2.17
N LYS A 60 -2.01 -13.85 2.50
CA LYS A 60 -2.38 -15.20 2.09
C LYS A 60 -3.62 -15.72 2.83
N ASP A 61 -3.72 -15.38 4.11
CA ASP A 61 -4.90 -15.75 4.90
C ASP A 61 -6.10 -14.90 4.49
N ASN A 62 -5.89 -13.63 4.17
CA ASN A 62 -6.90 -12.77 3.60
C ASN A 62 -7.44 -13.34 2.28
N LEU A 63 -6.56 -13.77 1.35
CA LEU A 63 -6.96 -14.35 0.06
C LEU A 63 -7.74 -15.66 0.17
N LYS A 64 -7.49 -16.48 1.22
CA LYS A 64 -8.29 -17.68 1.49
C LYS A 64 -9.74 -17.34 1.88
N ASN A 65 -9.90 -16.24 2.64
CA ASN A 65 -11.20 -15.82 3.15
C ASN A 65 -11.95 -14.93 2.16
N ASN A 66 -11.23 -14.11 1.39
CA ASN A 66 -11.76 -13.22 0.38
C ASN A 66 -10.81 -13.18 -0.82
N PRO A 67 -11.19 -13.79 -1.97
CA PRO A 67 -10.30 -13.88 -3.14
C PRO A 67 -10.13 -12.56 -3.90
N LYS A 68 -10.88 -11.51 -3.56
CA LYS A 68 -10.78 -10.20 -4.21
C LYS A 68 -9.53 -9.49 -3.76
N SER A 69 -8.71 -9.06 -4.71
CA SER A 69 -7.50 -8.30 -4.47
C SER A 69 -7.29 -7.19 -5.50
N GLY A 70 -6.43 -6.26 -5.18
CA GLY A 70 -5.97 -5.22 -6.08
C GLY A 70 -4.46 -5.21 -6.14
N PHE A 71 -3.88 -4.79 -7.24
CA PHE A 71 -2.44 -4.66 -7.38
C PHE A 71 -2.03 -3.28 -7.85
N LEU A 72 -0.77 -2.96 -7.61
CA LEU A 72 -0.12 -1.78 -8.16
C LEU A 72 1.32 -2.15 -8.52
N VAL A 73 1.77 -1.72 -9.70
CA VAL A 73 3.15 -1.82 -10.12
C VAL A 73 3.66 -0.43 -10.50
N VAL A 74 4.83 -0.06 -10.00
CA VAL A 74 5.54 1.17 -10.40
C VAL A 74 6.86 0.77 -11.02
N SER A 75 7.11 1.23 -12.25
CA SER A 75 8.36 1.00 -12.97
C SER A 75 9.44 2.02 -12.59
N PRO A 76 10.73 1.74 -12.85
CA PRO A 76 11.82 2.69 -12.66
C PRO A 76 11.64 3.98 -13.47
N ASP A 77 10.98 3.91 -14.63
CA ASP A 77 10.67 5.06 -15.48
C ASP A 77 9.49 5.89 -14.99
N GLN A 78 9.02 5.63 -13.76
CA GLN A 78 7.95 6.35 -13.07
C GLN A 78 6.57 6.19 -13.72
N PHE A 79 6.36 5.11 -14.48
CA PHE A 79 5.02 4.69 -14.88
C PHE A 79 4.43 3.77 -13.81
N TRP A 80 3.12 3.82 -13.65
CA TRP A 80 2.41 2.97 -12.72
C TRP A 80 1.12 2.41 -13.32
N TRP A 81 0.80 1.21 -12.89
CA TRP A 81 -0.40 0.46 -13.25
C TRP A 81 -1.11 0.03 -11.98
N THR A 82 -2.41 0.11 -11.98
CA THR A 82 -3.26 -0.45 -10.93
C THR A 82 -4.34 -1.30 -11.56
N GLY A 83 -4.79 -2.32 -10.84
CA GLY A 83 -5.86 -3.18 -11.33
C GLY A 83 -6.50 -3.99 -10.23
N LYS A 84 -7.56 -4.69 -10.61
CA LYS A 84 -8.31 -5.63 -9.78
C LYS A 84 -8.06 -7.04 -10.27
N VAL A 85 -7.84 -7.95 -9.36
CA VAL A 85 -7.57 -9.36 -9.67
C VAL A 85 -8.33 -10.26 -8.69
N LEU A 86 -8.64 -11.47 -9.14
CA LEU A 86 -9.32 -12.48 -8.35
C LEU A 86 -8.39 -13.67 -8.12
N TYR A 87 -8.09 -13.98 -6.88
CA TYR A 87 -7.25 -15.12 -6.51
C TYR A 87 -7.84 -16.44 -7.07
N SER A 88 -7.01 -17.20 -7.79
CA SER A 88 -7.42 -18.43 -8.47
C SER A 88 -6.70 -19.69 -8.00
N GLY A 89 -5.65 -19.55 -7.19
CA GLY A 89 -4.94 -20.70 -6.65
C GLY A 89 -3.44 -20.51 -6.54
N LYS A 90 -2.76 -21.61 -6.25
CA LYS A 90 -1.27 -21.64 -6.15
C LYS A 90 -0.70 -22.96 -6.62
N THR A 91 0.58 -22.96 -7.00
CA THR A 91 1.38 -24.15 -7.24
C THR A 91 2.62 -24.19 -6.33
N LEU A 92 3.09 -25.38 -6.00
CA LEU A 92 4.31 -25.63 -5.21
C LEU A 92 5.42 -26.23 -6.07
N LYS A 93 5.19 -26.44 -7.38
CA LYS A 93 6.12 -27.06 -8.34
C LYS A 93 5.73 -26.72 -9.77
N GLY A 94 6.62 -26.98 -10.71
CA GLY A 94 6.40 -26.82 -12.15
C GLY A 94 7.06 -25.56 -12.70
N GLU A 95 6.83 -25.28 -13.98
CA GLU A 95 7.57 -24.26 -14.75
C GLU A 95 7.55 -22.87 -14.11
N ASP A 96 6.38 -22.39 -13.64
CA ASP A 96 6.27 -21.07 -13.02
C ASP A 96 7.02 -21.02 -11.67
N PHE A 97 7.03 -22.13 -10.91
CA PHE A 97 7.78 -22.24 -9.67
C PHE A 97 9.29 -22.21 -9.95
N ASP A 98 9.74 -22.96 -10.94
CA ASP A 98 11.15 -22.98 -11.37
C ASP A 98 11.58 -21.63 -11.95
N TYR A 99 10.70 -20.97 -12.70
CA TYR A 99 10.93 -19.63 -13.22
C TYR A 99 11.29 -18.62 -12.13
N PHE A 100 10.50 -18.53 -11.04
CA PHE A 100 10.81 -17.63 -9.94
C PHE A 100 12.08 -18.03 -9.18
N ASN A 101 12.29 -19.30 -8.91
CA ASN A 101 13.45 -19.78 -8.16
C ASN A 101 14.76 -19.68 -8.96
N ASN A 102 14.69 -19.61 -10.29
CA ASN A 102 15.86 -19.44 -11.16
C ASN A 102 16.21 -17.96 -11.45
N LYS A 103 15.34 -17.00 -11.10
CA LYS A 103 15.68 -15.57 -11.26
C LYS A 103 16.87 -15.20 -10.37
N PRO A 104 17.94 -14.58 -10.92
CA PRO A 104 19.14 -14.24 -10.15
C PRO A 104 18.86 -13.42 -8.89
N ILE A 105 18.00 -12.39 -8.99
CA ILE A 105 17.65 -11.53 -7.85
C ILE A 105 17.04 -12.31 -6.69
N PHE A 106 16.24 -13.32 -6.97
CA PHE A 106 15.58 -14.11 -5.93
C PHE A 106 16.49 -15.24 -5.42
N ARG A 107 17.28 -15.83 -6.30
CA ARG A 107 18.21 -16.90 -5.97
C ARG A 107 19.29 -16.47 -4.98
N TYR A 108 19.78 -15.23 -5.08
CA TYR A 108 20.83 -14.72 -4.20
C TYR A 108 20.30 -13.96 -2.98
N ASN A 109 19.06 -13.48 -3.02
CA ASN A 109 18.46 -12.70 -1.93
C ASN A 109 17.54 -13.51 -1.01
N SER A 110 17.20 -14.74 -1.37
CA SER A 110 16.39 -15.61 -0.51
C SER A 110 17.20 -16.81 -0.07
N TYR A 111 17.46 -16.89 1.23
CA TYR A 111 18.09 -18.08 1.82
C TYR A 111 17.23 -19.34 1.67
N PHE A 112 15.95 -19.22 1.31
CA PHE A 112 14.98 -20.32 1.33
C PHE A 112 14.26 -20.54 0.00
N GLY A 113 14.47 -19.72 -1.03
CA GLY A 113 13.70 -19.75 -2.27
C GLY A 113 12.22 -19.38 -2.09
N PHE A 114 11.45 -19.53 -3.16
CA PHE A 114 10.00 -19.37 -3.09
C PHE A 114 9.34 -20.64 -2.56
N GLY A 115 8.40 -20.50 -1.63
CA GLY A 115 7.62 -21.62 -1.11
C GLY A 115 6.39 -21.97 -1.97
N ALA A 116 5.91 -21.04 -2.77
CA ALA A 116 4.76 -21.21 -3.66
C ALA A 116 4.71 -20.11 -4.72
N VAL A 117 4.03 -20.37 -5.82
CA VAL A 117 3.60 -19.36 -6.80
C VAL A 117 2.08 -19.26 -6.76
N HIS A 118 1.59 -18.04 -6.59
CA HIS A 118 0.17 -17.72 -6.54
C HIS A 118 -0.28 -17.13 -7.87
N TYR A 119 -1.53 -17.40 -8.22
CA TYR A 119 -2.17 -16.93 -9.46
C TYR A 119 -3.40 -16.11 -9.14
N GLU A 120 -3.56 -15.04 -9.91
CA GLU A 120 -4.70 -14.13 -9.82
C GLU A 120 -5.24 -13.84 -11.21
N LYS A 121 -6.54 -14.09 -11.42
CA LYS A 121 -7.23 -13.77 -12.67
C LYS A 121 -7.47 -12.28 -12.76
N LEU A 122 -7.09 -11.66 -13.87
CA LEU A 122 -7.30 -10.24 -14.11
C LEU A 122 -8.80 -9.92 -14.24
N ILE A 123 -9.24 -8.87 -13.57
CA ILE A 123 -10.55 -8.25 -13.72
C ILE A 123 -10.42 -6.96 -14.52
N ASP A 124 -9.53 -6.07 -14.08
CA ASP A 124 -9.18 -4.86 -14.82
C ASP A 124 -7.72 -4.44 -14.55
N VAL A 125 -7.14 -3.69 -15.49
CA VAL A 125 -5.85 -3.04 -15.36
C VAL A 125 -5.89 -1.66 -16.02
N SER A 126 -5.32 -0.64 -15.36
CA SER A 126 -5.18 0.69 -15.95
C SER A 126 -4.20 0.69 -17.13
N ALA A 127 -4.40 1.55 -18.10
CA ALA A 127 -3.31 1.97 -18.99
C ALA A 127 -2.19 2.59 -18.14
N GLY A 128 -0.93 2.26 -18.42
CA GLY A 128 0.19 2.80 -17.66
C GLY A 128 0.20 4.33 -17.67
N GLU A 129 0.24 4.93 -16.49
CA GLU A 129 0.25 6.38 -16.31
C GLU A 129 1.58 6.84 -15.70
N LYS A 130 2.08 7.97 -16.16
CA LYS A 130 3.29 8.56 -15.59
C LYS A 130 2.98 9.27 -14.27
N LEU A 131 3.84 9.09 -13.27
CA LEU A 131 3.73 9.83 -12.02
C LEU A 131 3.81 11.34 -12.28
N PRO A 132 2.81 12.13 -11.87
CA PRO A 132 2.78 13.57 -12.11
C PRO A 132 3.64 14.32 -11.08
N LEU A 133 4.98 14.20 -11.15
CA LEU A 133 5.91 14.66 -10.13
C LEU A 133 5.72 16.13 -9.73
N LEU A 134 5.49 17.03 -10.69
CA LEU A 134 5.22 18.44 -10.39
C LEU A 134 3.95 18.61 -9.55
N LYS A 135 2.87 17.92 -9.92
CA LYS A 135 1.62 17.95 -9.15
C LYS A 135 1.81 17.29 -7.77
N ILE A 136 2.62 16.23 -7.67
CA ILE A 136 2.97 15.60 -6.38
C ILE A 136 3.69 16.62 -5.48
N ALA A 137 4.68 17.34 -5.99
CA ALA A 137 5.38 18.39 -5.25
C ALA A 137 4.42 19.49 -4.78
N LEU A 138 3.58 20.01 -5.68
CA LEU A 138 2.55 21.01 -5.32
C LEU A 138 1.58 20.48 -4.27
N GLY A 139 1.13 19.24 -4.42
CA GLY A 139 0.25 18.58 -3.46
C GLY A 139 0.92 18.39 -2.10
N PHE A 140 2.21 18.09 -2.06
CA PHE A 140 2.97 17.97 -0.82
C PHE A 140 3.04 19.30 -0.07
N PHE A 141 3.31 20.42 -0.75
CA PHE A 141 3.28 21.76 -0.15
C PHE A 141 1.87 22.12 0.35
N ALA A 142 0.84 21.83 -0.45
CA ALA A 142 -0.54 22.06 -0.04
C ALA A 142 -0.92 21.25 1.21
N SER A 143 -0.52 19.97 1.29
CA SER A 143 -0.70 19.13 2.48
C SER A 143 0.06 19.67 3.69
N GLY A 144 1.22 20.31 3.50
CA GLY A 144 1.96 21.01 4.54
C GLY A 144 1.19 22.19 5.16
N ILE A 145 0.46 22.94 4.35
CA ILE A 145 -0.45 23.99 4.82
C ILE A 145 -1.60 23.40 5.63
N LEU A 146 -2.19 22.29 5.15
CA LEU A 146 -3.26 21.59 5.86
C LEU A 146 -2.80 21.04 7.21
N LYS A 147 -1.59 20.48 7.27
CA LYS A 147 -0.95 20.02 8.50
C LYS A 147 -0.87 21.15 9.55
N ARG A 148 -0.40 22.34 9.16
CA ARG A 148 -0.31 23.49 10.07
C ARG A 148 -1.68 23.93 10.59
N LYS A 149 -2.70 23.96 9.73
CA LYS A 149 -4.07 24.28 10.13
C LYS A 149 -4.64 23.27 11.10
N HIS A 150 -4.44 21.98 10.82
CA HIS A 150 -4.87 20.90 11.72
C HIS A 150 -4.20 21.00 13.09
N ALA A 151 -2.89 21.24 13.14
CA ALA A 151 -2.16 21.45 14.38
C ALA A 151 -2.71 22.65 15.20
N ALA A 152 -3.03 23.76 14.54
CA ALA A 152 -3.60 24.94 15.20
C ALA A 152 -5.01 24.66 15.77
N GLN A 153 -5.84 23.91 15.07
CA GLN A 153 -7.17 23.53 15.56
C GLN A 153 -7.10 22.61 16.77
N VAL A 154 -6.18 21.62 16.77
CA VAL A 154 -5.97 20.69 17.88
C VAL A 154 -5.39 21.44 19.10
N SER A 155 -4.44 22.36 18.90
CA SER A 155 -3.84 23.15 20.00
C SER A 155 -4.80 24.09 20.71
N GLY A 156 -5.87 24.48 20.04
CA GLY A 156 -6.95 25.30 20.63
C GLY A 156 -8.00 24.50 21.41
N SER A 157 -7.94 23.18 21.39
CA SER A 157 -8.88 22.31 22.12
C SER A 157 -8.31 21.86 23.47
N ILE A 158 -9.16 21.75 24.47
CA ILE A 158 -8.80 21.27 25.84
C ILE A 158 -8.17 19.86 25.77
N ALA A 159 -8.47 19.09 24.75
CA ALA A 159 -7.88 17.76 24.52
C ALA A 159 -6.35 17.78 24.28
N SER A 160 -5.76 18.92 23.86
CA SER A 160 -4.32 19.03 23.65
C SER A 160 -3.49 18.97 24.91
N GLN A 161 -4.08 19.26 26.07
CA GLN A 161 -3.40 19.23 27.36
C GLN A 161 -3.22 17.83 27.94
N PHE A 162 -3.98 16.84 27.41
CA PHE A 162 -3.97 15.43 27.87
C PHE A 162 -3.28 14.45 26.90
N MET A 163 -2.93 14.87 25.71
CA MET A 163 -2.19 14.02 24.74
C MET A 163 -0.68 14.10 25.06
N SER A 164 -0.24 13.28 26.00
CA SER A 164 1.20 13.06 26.18
C SER A 164 1.77 12.42 24.90
N LYS A 165 2.96 12.87 24.50
CA LYS A 165 3.71 12.38 23.30
C LYS A 165 3.97 10.87 23.26
N GLU A 166 3.70 10.15 24.35
CA GLU A 166 4.06 8.74 24.54
C GLU A 166 2.97 7.73 24.15
N ASN A 167 1.71 8.17 23.94
CA ASN A 167 0.57 7.25 23.69
C ASN A 167 -0.03 7.35 22.27
N GLY A 168 0.72 7.83 21.29
CA GLY A 168 0.23 7.89 19.92
C GLY A 168 0.22 6.52 19.23
N LYS A 169 -0.77 6.28 18.36
CA LYS A 169 -0.91 5.01 17.60
C LYS A 169 0.26 4.74 16.68
N ILE A 170 0.74 5.79 15.97
CA ILE A 170 1.88 5.68 15.05
C ILE A 170 3.18 5.84 15.84
N PRO A 171 4.06 4.83 15.84
CA PRO A 171 5.30 4.88 16.60
C PRO A 171 6.26 5.95 16.07
N PRO A 172 7.23 6.42 16.88
CA PRO A 172 8.16 7.49 16.50
C PRO A 172 8.92 7.24 15.18
N TYR A 173 9.34 5.99 14.92
CA TYR A 173 9.97 5.64 13.65
C TYR A 173 9.01 5.77 12.46
N GLY A 174 7.73 5.41 12.63
CA GLY A 174 6.69 5.58 11.62
C GLY A 174 6.41 7.05 11.32
N ILE A 175 6.44 7.92 12.34
CA ILE A 175 6.34 9.37 12.16
C ILE A 175 7.56 9.88 11.36
N LYS A 176 8.77 9.43 11.70
CA LYS A 176 10.01 9.77 10.98
C LYS A 176 9.93 9.32 9.52
N LEU A 177 9.53 8.05 9.27
CA LEU A 177 9.36 7.49 7.93
C LEU A 177 8.35 8.32 7.13
N ALA A 178 7.13 8.54 7.65
CA ALA A 178 6.07 9.28 6.97
C ALA A 178 6.42 10.74 6.68
N SER A 179 7.26 11.36 7.51
CA SER A 179 7.73 12.76 7.35
C SER A 179 8.84 12.91 6.31
N SER A 180 9.51 11.83 5.94
CA SER A 180 10.59 11.86 4.95
C SER A 180 10.06 12.18 3.55
N LEU A 181 10.77 13.03 2.81
CA LEU A 181 10.49 13.28 1.39
C LEU A 181 10.73 12.05 0.51
N ALA A 182 11.63 11.16 0.94
CA ALA A 182 11.92 9.89 0.26
C ALA A 182 10.89 8.79 0.58
N CYS A 183 9.90 9.07 1.44
CA CYS A 183 8.86 8.11 1.76
C CYS A 183 7.86 7.97 0.62
N LEU A 184 7.80 6.78 0.06
CA LEU A 184 6.76 6.38 -0.88
C LEU A 184 5.48 6.08 -0.10
N LYS A 185 4.36 6.62 -0.57
CA LYS A 185 3.05 6.45 0.07
C LYS A 185 2.05 5.93 -0.94
N PHE A 186 1.36 4.88 -0.57
CA PHE A 186 0.32 4.25 -1.39
C PHE A 186 -0.94 4.12 -0.56
N ILE A 187 -2.09 4.39 -1.17
CA ILE A 187 -3.39 4.29 -0.52
C ILE A 187 -4.20 3.17 -1.17
N SER A 188 -4.92 2.42 -0.35
CA SER A 188 -5.91 1.46 -0.81
C SER A 188 -7.23 1.63 -0.10
N PHE A 189 -8.33 1.45 -0.82
CA PHE A 189 -9.69 1.43 -0.31
C PHE A 189 -10.48 0.34 -1.03
N ILE A 190 -11.64 -0.02 -0.50
CA ILE A 190 -12.53 -1.00 -1.12
C ILE A 190 -13.52 -0.24 -2.00
N ASP A 191 -13.49 -0.55 -3.30
CA ASP A 191 -14.36 0.04 -4.31
C ASP A 191 -15.80 -0.52 -4.20
N THR A 192 -16.74 0.08 -4.90
CA THR A 192 -18.17 -0.26 -4.85
C THR A 192 -18.50 -1.70 -5.26
N ASP A 193 -17.64 -2.33 -6.07
CA ASP A 193 -17.74 -3.75 -6.46
C ASP A 193 -17.08 -4.72 -5.46
N GLY A 194 -16.56 -4.17 -4.35
CA GLY A 194 -15.95 -4.93 -3.27
C GLY A 194 -14.50 -5.36 -3.52
N PHE A 195 -13.85 -4.86 -4.58
CA PHE A 195 -12.42 -5.07 -4.80
C PHE A 195 -11.59 -3.97 -4.16
N PRO A 196 -10.41 -4.27 -3.60
CA PRO A 196 -9.46 -3.24 -3.23
C PRO A 196 -8.92 -2.54 -4.47
N ARG A 197 -8.82 -1.21 -4.41
CA ARG A 197 -8.13 -0.40 -5.41
C ARG A 197 -6.97 0.33 -4.73
N ILE A 198 -5.81 0.30 -5.36
CA ILE A 198 -4.58 0.88 -4.81
C ILE A 198 -3.96 1.87 -5.80
N PHE A 199 -3.45 3.01 -5.31
CA PHE A 199 -2.77 4.02 -6.13
C PHE A 199 -1.76 4.83 -5.31
N PRO A 200 -0.81 5.53 -5.97
CA PRO A 200 0.15 6.39 -5.28
C PRO A 200 -0.51 7.59 -4.60
N CYS A 201 -0.01 7.98 -3.43
CA CYS A 201 -0.48 9.18 -2.70
C CYS A 201 0.67 9.92 -1.98
N MET A 202 1.76 10.14 -2.70
CA MET A 202 3.04 10.69 -2.19
C MET A 202 2.90 12.05 -1.50
N GLN A 203 1.85 12.82 -1.80
CA GLN A 203 1.59 14.16 -1.28
C GLN A 203 1.11 14.18 0.18
N GLY A 204 0.75 13.02 0.75
CA GLY A 204 0.27 12.94 2.13
C GLY A 204 1.32 13.35 3.14
N GLN A 205 0.92 14.07 4.18
CA GLN A 205 1.77 14.47 5.30
C GLN A 205 1.19 14.04 6.63
N ILE A 206 2.07 13.60 7.53
CA ILE A 206 1.68 13.27 8.90
C ILE A 206 1.43 14.57 9.68
N ALA A 207 0.26 14.69 10.27
CA ALA A 207 -0.14 15.85 11.07
C ALA A 207 0.19 15.66 12.56
N ASN A 208 -0.04 14.44 13.08
CA ASN A 208 0.30 14.03 14.44
C ASN A 208 0.47 12.49 14.49
N SER A 209 0.58 11.91 15.67
CA SER A 209 0.78 10.46 15.88
C SER A 209 -0.44 9.59 15.52
N GLU A 210 -1.53 10.16 15.01
CA GLU A 210 -2.74 9.42 14.63
C GLU A 210 -3.28 9.81 13.25
N THR A 211 -2.89 10.99 12.73
CA THR A 211 -3.56 11.60 11.58
C THR A 211 -2.58 11.94 10.47
N LEU A 212 -2.95 11.59 9.25
CA LEU A 212 -2.33 12.09 8.03
C LEU A 212 -3.32 13.00 7.30
N VAL A 213 -2.79 14.02 6.62
CA VAL A 213 -3.58 14.96 5.81
C VAL A 213 -3.12 14.94 4.37
N PHE A 214 -4.08 15.09 3.46
CA PHE A 214 -3.87 14.98 2.02
C PHE A 214 -4.52 16.16 1.31
N SER A 215 -3.76 16.81 0.44
CA SER A 215 -4.32 17.63 -0.63
C SER A 215 -4.86 16.72 -1.73
N SER A 216 -5.95 17.08 -2.38
CA SER A 216 -6.46 16.33 -3.55
C SER A 216 -5.51 16.40 -4.76
N ILE A 217 -4.62 17.37 -4.80
CA ILE A 217 -3.54 17.40 -5.80
C ILE A 217 -2.54 16.28 -5.47
N PRO A 218 -2.14 15.44 -6.42
CA PRO A 218 -2.40 15.40 -7.87
C PRO A 218 -3.56 14.48 -8.28
N TYR A 219 -4.22 13.80 -7.36
CA TYR A 219 -5.14 12.67 -7.61
C TYR A 219 -6.59 13.00 -7.21
N ASP A 220 -7.12 14.19 -7.62
CA ASP A 220 -8.46 14.66 -7.21
C ASP A 220 -9.56 13.64 -7.56
N ASP A 221 -9.51 13.06 -8.77
CA ASP A 221 -10.51 12.10 -9.23
C ASP A 221 -10.46 10.79 -8.45
N LEU A 222 -9.24 10.29 -8.13
CA LEU A 222 -9.05 9.03 -7.39
C LEU A 222 -9.38 9.19 -5.92
N LEU A 223 -8.87 10.24 -5.27
CA LEU A 223 -9.19 10.52 -3.86
C LEU A 223 -10.67 10.88 -3.68
N GLY A 224 -11.27 11.48 -4.71
CA GLY A 224 -12.71 11.78 -4.75
C GLY A 224 -13.59 10.53 -4.74
N GLN A 225 -13.11 9.39 -5.21
CA GLN A 225 -13.85 8.12 -5.21
C GLN A 225 -13.94 7.48 -3.82
N ILE A 226 -12.98 7.76 -2.91
CA ILE A 226 -12.99 7.19 -1.57
C ILE A 226 -14.14 7.80 -0.76
N PRO A 227 -15.13 7.01 -0.29
CA PRO A 227 -16.21 7.53 0.54
C PRO A 227 -15.69 8.10 1.87
N SER A 228 -16.35 9.12 2.41
CA SER A 228 -16.03 9.61 3.76
C SER A 228 -16.42 8.56 4.79
N GLY A 229 -15.55 8.29 5.78
CA GLY A 229 -15.69 7.20 6.75
C GLY A 229 -15.26 5.82 6.26
N ALA A 230 -14.85 5.68 4.98
CA ALA A 230 -14.42 4.39 4.42
C ALA A 230 -13.16 3.85 5.13
N LYS A 231 -13.14 2.55 5.35
CA LYS A 231 -11.94 1.81 5.75
C LYS A 231 -10.90 1.88 4.64
N THR A 232 -9.71 2.31 5.00
CA THR A 232 -8.64 2.64 4.07
C THR A 232 -7.32 2.18 4.65
N ALA A 233 -6.35 1.89 3.80
CA ALA A 233 -5.00 1.57 4.21
C ALA A 233 -3.99 2.50 3.53
N ILE A 234 -2.96 2.90 4.26
CA ILE A 234 -1.82 3.67 3.74
C ILE A 234 -0.55 2.89 4.00
N PHE A 235 0.13 2.50 2.92
CA PHE A 235 1.43 1.84 2.99
C PHE A 235 2.53 2.87 2.82
N LEU A 236 3.42 2.91 3.79
CA LEU A 236 4.60 3.76 3.82
C LEU A 236 5.82 2.87 3.55
N ALA A 237 6.69 3.29 2.66
CA ALA A 237 7.94 2.59 2.40
C ALA A 237 9.05 3.56 1.96
N ASN A 238 10.32 3.15 2.09
CA ASN A 238 11.46 3.82 1.50
C ASN A 238 12.40 2.83 0.82
N LEU A 239 13.42 3.34 0.15
CA LEU A 239 14.42 2.51 -0.54
C LEU A 239 15.37 1.76 0.41
N ASN A 240 15.35 2.06 1.70
CA ASN A 240 16.08 1.32 2.74
C ASN A 240 15.29 0.10 3.24
N LEU A 241 14.21 -0.27 2.57
CA LEU A 241 13.31 -1.37 2.92
C LEU A 241 12.56 -1.18 4.25
N GLU A 242 12.59 0.03 4.84
CA GLU A 242 11.71 0.35 5.94
C GLU A 242 10.28 0.49 5.43
N SER A 243 9.33 -0.15 6.09
CA SER A 243 7.92 -0.09 5.69
C SER A 243 6.98 -0.17 6.89
N LEU A 244 5.79 0.43 6.71
CA LEU A 244 4.74 0.45 7.73
C LEU A 244 3.38 0.52 7.04
N LEU A 245 2.42 -0.25 7.51
CA LEU A 245 1.05 -0.19 7.06
C LEU A 245 0.18 0.48 8.12
N LEU A 246 -0.50 1.55 7.75
CA LEU A 246 -1.50 2.21 8.56
C LEU A 246 -2.88 1.80 8.02
N GLN A 247 -3.75 1.31 8.86
CA GLN A 247 -5.15 1.04 8.55
C GLN A 247 -6.03 1.98 9.37
N GLY A 248 -7.03 2.56 8.74
CA GLY A 248 -7.83 3.59 9.39
C GLY A 248 -9.00 4.05 8.54
N ARG A 249 -9.48 5.27 8.81
CA ARG A 249 -10.64 5.83 8.16
C ARG A 249 -10.30 7.09 7.40
N TRP A 250 -10.88 7.19 6.22
CA TRP A 250 -10.76 8.32 5.33
C TRP A 250 -11.90 9.30 5.51
N TYR A 251 -11.60 10.59 5.69
CA TYR A 251 -12.59 11.64 5.78
C TYR A 251 -12.29 12.74 4.78
N LYS A 252 -13.26 13.03 3.92
CA LYS A 252 -13.23 14.23 3.07
C LYS A 252 -13.44 15.44 3.95
N THR A 253 -12.59 16.44 3.81
CA THR A 253 -12.76 17.71 4.49
C THR A 253 -13.39 18.71 3.53
N GLU A 254 -14.09 19.69 4.07
CA GLU A 254 -14.61 20.80 3.28
C GLU A 254 -13.47 21.55 2.59
N LYS A 255 -13.78 22.22 1.47
CA LYS A 255 -12.79 22.98 0.70
C LYS A 255 -12.06 23.96 1.60
N THR A 256 -10.76 23.79 1.71
CA THR A 256 -9.89 24.75 2.37
C THR A 256 -9.31 25.69 1.29
N GLY A 257 -9.98 26.80 1.04
CA GLY A 257 -9.63 27.71 -0.04
C GLY A 257 -9.84 27.07 -1.43
N ARG A 258 -8.79 27.03 -2.27
CA ARG A 258 -8.88 26.49 -3.64
C ARG A 258 -8.72 24.96 -3.74
N PHE A 259 -8.37 24.28 -2.65
CA PHE A 259 -8.04 22.86 -2.68
C PHE A 259 -9.05 22.04 -1.89
N LYS A 260 -9.49 20.92 -2.47
CA LYS A 260 -10.13 19.86 -1.72
C LYS A 260 -9.06 19.16 -0.90
N SER A 261 -9.42 18.70 0.27
CA SER A 261 -8.52 18.01 1.18
C SER A 261 -9.20 16.82 1.83
N ALA A 262 -8.40 15.96 2.43
CA ALA A 262 -8.88 14.85 3.21
C ALA A 262 -7.93 14.59 4.38
N ARG A 263 -8.46 13.92 5.40
CA ARG A 263 -7.67 13.39 6.50
C ARG A 263 -7.87 11.88 6.59
N PHE A 264 -6.84 11.21 7.00
CA PHE A 264 -6.85 9.81 7.36
C PHE A 264 -6.59 9.70 8.86
N GLU A 265 -7.48 9.03 9.57
CA GLU A 265 -7.36 8.75 11.00
C GLU A 265 -6.96 7.29 11.19
N THR A 266 -5.85 7.06 11.87
CA THR A 266 -5.27 5.73 12.08
C THR A 266 -6.06 4.96 13.14
N ASP A 267 -6.52 3.77 12.80
CA ASP A 267 -7.14 2.82 13.73
C ASP A 267 -6.12 1.76 14.18
N LYS A 268 -5.28 1.28 13.23
CA LYS A 268 -4.31 0.21 13.43
C LYS A 268 -2.99 0.51 12.74
N VAL A 269 -1.92 -0.01 13.29
CA VAL A 269 -0.56 0.08 12.73
C VAL A 269 0.03 -1.31 12.65
N TYR A 270 0.43 -1.73 11.44
CA TYR A 270 1.01 -3.03 11.17
C TYR A 270 2.46 -2.87 10.70
N ASN A 271 3.36 -3.57 11.37
CA ASN A 271 4.75 -3.69 10.92
C ASN A 271 4.82 -4.69 9.77
N SER A 272 5.14 -4.20 8.59
CA SER A 272 5.26 -5.02 7.37
C SER A 272 6.71 -5.44 7.06
N MET A 273 7.66 -5.08 7.93
CA MET A 273 9.06 -5.47 7.77
C MET A 273 9.29 -6.93 8.14
N LEU A 274 10.15 -7.59 7.36
CA LEU A 274 10.62 -8.93 7.66
C LEU A 274 11.55 -8.96 8.89
N PRO A 275 11.69 -10.11 9.58
CA PRO A 275 11.21 -11.46 9.20
C PRO A 275 9.76 -11.76 9.59
N ILE A 276 9.19 -11.05 10.57
CA ILE A 276 7.83 -11.31 11.07
C ILE A 276 7.06 -10.00 11.12
N GLY A 277 5.98 -9.92 10.33
CA GLY A 277 5.02 -8.83 10.43
C GLY A 277 4.05 -9.03 11.60
N GLY A 278 3.51 -7.93 12.14
CA GLY A 278 2.53 -7.98 13.22
C GLY A 278 1.96 -6.60 13.55
N TYR A 279 0.85 -6.56 14.27
CA TYR A 279 0.27 -5.30 14.71
C TYR A 279 1.07 -4.69 15.86
N ILE A 280 1.49 -3.43 15.65
CA ILE A 280 2.13 -2.60 16.67
C ILE A 280 1.04 -1.90 17.49
N TYR A 281 -0.07 -1.56 16.82
CA TYR A 281 -1.22 -0.92 17.45
C TYR A 281 -2.54 -1.45 16.84
N PRO A 282 -3.52 -1.89 17.64
CA PRO A 282 -3.30 -2.28 19.03
C PRO A 282 -2.21 -3.36 19.13
N PRO A 283 -1.42 -3.39 20.22
CA PRO A 283 -0.31 -4.33 20.35
C PRO A 283 -0.81 -5.78 20.41
N GLU A 284 -0.16 -6.63 19.63
CA GLU A 284 -0.32 -8.08 19.67
C GLU A 284 0.91 -8.71 20.36
N GLU A 285 0.71 -9.83 21.05
CA GLU A 285 1.84 -10.62 21.55
C GLU A 285 2.65 -11.16 20.37
N MET A 286 3.88 -10.71 20.26
CA MET A 286 4.79 -11.22 19.24
C MET A 286 5.30 -12.62 19.67
N PRO A 287 5.22 -13.63 18.79
CA PRO A 287 5.81 -14.92 19.11
C PRO A 287 7.31 -14.76 19.33
N ASN A 288 7.83 -15.42 20.38
CA ASN A 288 9.27 -15.45 20.62
C ASN A 288 9.98 -16.01 19.39
N VAL A 289 10.91 -15.23 18.81
CA VAL A 289 11.67 -15.59 17.60
C VAL A 289 12.71 -16.70 17.88
N PHE A 290 12.72 -17.27 19.07
CA PHE A 290 13.58 -18.41 19.47
C PHE A 290 13.04 -19.70 18.87
N GLY A 291 13.43 -20.01 17.64
CA GLY A 291 13.03 -21.25 16.98
C GLY A 291 13.23 -21.27 15.48
N ILE A 292 14.00 -20.37 14.90
CA ILE A 292 14.55 -20.55 13.55
C ILE A 292 15.64 -21.59 13.67
N LYS A 293 15.26 -22.88 13.45
CA LYS A 293 16.20 -23.97 13.20
C LYS A 293 16.58 -23.97 11.73
#